data_ada55e88a32c0462da0898ee5189f288
#
_entry.id   ada55e88a32c0462da0898ee5189f288
#
_cell.length_a   1.000
_cell.length_b   1.000
_cell.length_c   1.000
_cell.angle_alpha   90.00
_cell.angle_beta   90.00
_cell.angle_gamma   90.00
#
_symmetry.space_group_name_H-M   'P 1'
#
loop_
_entity.id
_entity.type
_entity.pdbx_description
1 polymer ?
#
loop_
_entity_poly.entity_id
_entity_poly.type
_entity_poly.pdbx_seq_one_letter_code
_entity_poly.pdbx_strand_id
1 'polypeptide(L)'
;MQQVTHSAEFSRRSFLKLSATAAATLSMLSLSASLSGCSSESASSGFLVLRSADLVYLTAVLPVLYNGAVSAEQMNSSMHISLKAIDHNLASFSPAMRKLTLQLFDVMNNPLTRGPLTGVWGVWSQASASAIQQFLQRWENSRFDLFKMGHNALLQLAMLAHYGQPSAWQHCGYPGPPWLQ
;
A
#
# COMPACT_ATOMS: atom_id res chain seq x y z
N MET A 1 33.31 12.51 49.43
CA MET A 1 32.54 12.90 48.22
C MET A 1 31.53 11.77 47.95
N GLN A 2 30.29 11.95 48.43
CA GLN A 2 29.21 10.99 48.23
C GLN A 2 28.35 11.48 47.08
N GLN A 3 28.29 10.71 46.00
CA GLN A 3 27.32 10.91 44.92
C GLN A 3 25.98 10.31 45.32
N VAL A 4 24.98 11.16 45.49
CA VAL A 4 23.60 10.76 45.71
C VAL A 4 22.97 10.50 44.34
N THR A 5 22.76 9.21 44.01
CA THR A 5 21.97 8.83 42.86
C THR A 5 20.49 8.96 43.22
N HIS A 6 19.82 9.98 42.68
CA HIS A 6 18.37 10.10 42.73
C HIS A 6 17.76 9.08 41.78
N SER A 7 17.36 7.93 42.28
CA SER A 7 16.42 7.02 41.62
C SER A 7 15.04 7.67 41.65
N ALA A 8 14.55 8.06 40.47
CA ALA A 8 13.18 8.52 40.29
C ALA A 8 12.21 7.35 40.60
N GLU A 9 11.64 7.34 41.80
CA GLU A 9 10.57 6.43 42.14
C GLU A 9 9.31 6.78 41.32
N PHE A 10 9.06 6.01 40.26
CA PHE A 10 7.81 6.07 39.55
C PHE A 10 6.69 5.52 40.41
N SER A 11 5.98 6.42 41.12
CA SER A 11 4.82 6.07 41.92
C SER A 11 3.71 5.50 41.03
N ARG A 12 3.05 4.42 41.48
CA ARG A 12 1.88 3.80 40.80
C ARG A 12 0.79 4.84 40.50
N ARG A 13 0.68 5.89 41.30
CA ARG A 13 -0.26 7.02 41.03
C ARG A 13 0.17 7.90 39.88
N SER A 14 1.45 8.08 39.61
CA SER A 14 1.98 8.83 38.44
C SER A 14 1.76 8.06 37.17
N PHE A 15 1.91 6.72 37.22
CA PHE A 15 1.62 5.84 36.06
C PHE A 15 0.14 5.84 35.71
N LEU A 16 -0.76 5.78 36.71
CA LEU A 16 -2.21 5.85 36.47
C LEU A 16 -2.67 7.21 35.93
N LYS A 17 -2.06 8.31 36.34
CA LYS A 17 -2.34 9.64 35.80
C LYS A 17 -1.85 9.76 34.35
N LEU A 18 -0.68 9.22 34.03
CA LEU A 18 -0.14 9.23 32.68
C LEU A 18 -0.98 8.37 31.72
N SER A 19 -1.46 7.21 32.19
CA SER A 19 -2.33 6.33 31.39
C SER A 19 -3.73 6.92 31.19
N ALA A 20 -4.29 7.64 32.17
CA ALA A 20 -5.59 8.30 32.06
C ALA A 20 -5.56 9.46 31.05
N THR A 21 -4.49 10.26 31.02
CA THR A 21 -4.33 11.35 30.04
C THR A 21 -4.05 10.81 28.63
N ALA A 22 -3.26 9.74 28.50
CA ALA A 22 -3.01 9.07 27.21
C ALA A 22 -4.29 8.43 26.65
N ALA A 23 -5.13 7.82 27.50
CA ALA A 23 -6.41 7.25 27.09
C ALA A 23 -7.41 8.32 26.63
N ALA A 24 -7.45 9.48 27.29
CA ALA A 24 -8.35 10.59 26.90
C ALA A 24 -7.96 11.22 25.57
N THR A 25 -6.66 11.37 25.29
CA THR A 25 -6.17 11.90 24.01
C THR A 25 -6.34 10.91 22.85
N LEU A 26 -6.15 9.61 23.12
CA LEU A 26 -6.42 8.55 22.13
C LEU A 26 -7.91 8.41 21.81
N SER A 27 -8.81 8.64 22.78
CA SER A 27 -10.25 8.58 22.54
C SER A 27 -10.74 9.74 21.66
N MET A 28 -10.16 10.93 21.79
CA MET A 28 -10.48 12.06 20.92
C MET A 28 -9.97 11.89 19.50
N LEU A 29 -8.80 11.27 19.33
CA LEU A 29 -8.24 10.92 18.01
C LEU A 29 -9.03 9.79 17.34
N SER A 30 -9.56 8.83 18.10
CA SER A 30 -10.35 7.73 17.54
C SER A 30 -11.75 8.15 17.08
N LEU A 31 -12.36 9.16 17.71
CA LEU A 31 -13.65 9.70 17.24
C LEU A 31 -13.55 10.49 15.93
N SER A 32 -12.43 11.20 15.71
CA SER A 32 -12.21 11.90 14.45
C SER A 32 -11.77 10.94 13.32
N ALA A 33 -11.08 9.85 13.65
CA ALA A 33 -10.68 8.82 12.68
C ALA A 33 -11.88 7.96 12.21
N SER A 34 -12.89 7.74 13.06
CA SER A 34 -14.09 6.98 12.69
C SER A 34 -15.03 7.74 11.76
N LEU A 35 -14.91 9.07 11.67
CA LEU A 35 -15.72 9.89 10.77
C LEU A 35 -15.11 10.07 9.37
N SER A 36 -13.83 9.70 9.18
CA SER A 36 -13.12 9.88 7.90
C SER A 36 -12.75 8.56 7.21
N GLY A 37 -13.10 7.41 7.77
CA GLY A 37 -12.44 6.15 7.43
C GLY A 37 -13.27 5.05 6.78
N CYS A 38 -14.47 5.31 6.36
CA CYS A 38 -15.22 4.41 5.48
C CYS A 38 -15.86 5.23 4.37
N SER A 39 -15.07 5.75 3.44
CA SER A 39 -15.62 6.02 2.12
C SER A 39 -15.96 4.66 1.52
N SER A 40 -17.24 4.29 1.62
CA SER A 40 -17.85 3.25 0.80
C SER A 40 -17.90 3.75 -0.65
N GLU A 41 -16.75 4.19 -1.15
CA GLU A 41 -16.65 4.60 -2.54
C GLU A 41 -16.87 3.35 -3.38
N SER A 42 -17.90 3.40 -4.22
CA SER A 42 -18.22 2.32 -5.14
C SER A 42 -17.07 2.08 -6.11
N ALA A 43 -16.98 0.87 -6.64
CA ALA A 43 -16.02 0.56 -7.68
C ALA A 43 -16.17 1.55 -8.85
N SER A 44 -15.04 1.91 -9.45
CA SER A 44 -15.01 2.78 -10.62
C SER A 44 -15.72 2.13 -11.81
N SER A 45 -16.27 2.94 -12.72
CA SER A 45 -16.98 2.43 -13.89
C SER A 45 -16.12 1.43 -14.67
N GLY A 46 -16.68 0.24 -14.92
CA GLY A 46 -16.01 -0.85 -15.61
C GLY A 46 -15.05 -1.68 -14.72
N PHE A 47 -15.01 -1.46 -13.41
CA PHE A 47 -14.26 -2.24 -12.43
C PHE A 47 -15.19 -2.90 -11.42
N LEU A 48 -14.75 -4.02 -10.82
CA LEU A 48 -15.52 -4.80 -9.85
C LEU A 48 -15.28 -4.33 -8.41
N VAL A 49 -14.04 -3.91 -8.11
CA VAL A 49 -13.56 -3.60 -6.76
C VAL A 49 -12.77 -2.30 -6.71
N LEU A 50 -11.93 -2.03 -7.72
CA LEU A 50 -11.04 -0.87 -7.72
C LEU A 50 -11.82 0.45 -7.81
N ARG A 51 -11.56 1.36 -6.89
CA ARG A 51 -12.14 2.69 -6.82
C ARG A 51 -11.33 3.69 -7.66
N SER A 52 -11.87 4.84 -7.96
CA SER A 52 -11.20 5.88 -8.76
C SER A 52 -9.85 6.29 -8.17
N ALA A 53 -9.77 6.45 -6.85
CA ALA A 53 -8.52 6.77 -6.16
C ALA A 53 -7.47 5.64 -6.29
N ASP A 54 -7.90 4.38 -6.23
CA ASP A 54 -7.01 3.22 -6.38
C ASP A 54 -6.40 3.15 -7.78
N LEU A 55 -7.20 3.48 -8.80
CA LEU A 55 -6.71 3.54 -10.19
C LEU A 55 -5.63 4.61 -10.36
N VAL A 56 -5.81 5.81 -9.78
CA VAL A 56 -4.80 6.88 -9.83
C VAL A 56 -3.49 6.43 -9.17
N TYR A 57 -3.58 5.81 -8.01
CA TYR A 57 -2.44 5.28 -7.28
C TYR A 57 -1.71 4.17 -8.07
N LEU A 58 -2.44 3.15 -8.50
CA LEU A 58 -1.87 2.01 -9.24
C LEU A 58 -1.27 2.45 -10.58
N THR A 59 -1.93 3.38 -11.29
CA THR A 59 -1.40 3.95 -12.55
C THR A 59 -0.06 4.64 -12.36
N ALA A 60 0.18 5.24 -11.19
CA ALA A 60 1.47 5.86 -10.89
C ALA A 60 2.55 4.84 -10.50
N VAL A 61 2.19 3.80 -9.73
CA VAL A 61 3.15 2.86 -9.13
C VAL A 61 3.53 1.71 -10.07
N LEU A 62 2.58 1.16 -10.83
CA LEU A 62 2.83 0.00 -11.71
C LEU A 62 3.94 0.20 -12.72
N PRO A 63 4.10 1.36 -13.41
CA PRO A 63 5.19 1.56 -14.35
C PRO A 63 6.57 1.47 -13.69
N VAL A 64 6.68 1.87 -12.43
CA VAL A 64 7.94 1.78 -11.67
C VAL A 64 8.23 0.34 -11.28
N LEU A 65 7.20 -0.43 -10.90
CA LEU A 65 7.34 -1.86 -10.58
C LEU A 65 7.66 -2.70 -11.82
N TYR A 66 7.17 -2.30 -13.00
CA TYR A 66 7.40 -2.99 -14.28
C TYR A 66 8.67 -2.54 -15.00
N ASN A 67 9.41 -1.60 -14.42
CA ASN A 67 10.65 -1.12 -15.03
C ASN A 67 11.64 -2.27 -15.28
N GLY A 68 12.04 -2.42 -16.53
CA GLY A 68 12.92 -3.53 -16.99
C GLY A 68 12.18 -4.82 -17.37
N ALA A 69 10.91 -5.01 -16.97
CA ALA A 69 10.10 -6.16 -17.36
C ALA A 69 9.19 -5.87 -18.57
N VAL A 70 8.81 -4.61 -18.77
CA VAL A 70 7.93 -4.16 -19.86
C VAL A 70 8.61 -3.05 -20.63
N SER A 71 8.60 -3.13 -21.98
CA SER A 71 9.15 -2.07 -22.83
C SER A 71 8.30 -0.79 -22.76
N ALA A 72 8.91 0.36 -23.05
CA ALA A 72 8.21 1.64 -23.00
C ALA A 72 6.99 1.68 -23.95
N GLU A 73 7.11 1.03 -25.12
CA GLU A 73 6.03 0.98 -26.12
C GLU A 73 4.83 0.15 -25.64
N GLN A 74 5.12 -0.91 -24.86
CA GLN A 74 4.09 -1.83 -24.34
C GLN A 74 3.51 -1.38 -22.98
N MET A 75 4.12 -0.38 -22.32
CA MET A 75 3.76 0.02 -20.98
C MET A 75 2.28 0.39 -20.85
N ASN A 76 1.75 1.20 -21.76
CA ASN A 76 0.36 1.65 -21.69
C ASN A 76 -0.65 0.49 -21.83
N SER A 77 -0.42 -0.43 -22.77
CA SER A 77 -1.28 -1.60 -22.95
C SER A 77 -1.17 -2.56 -21.78
N SER A 78 0.05 -2.84 -21.30
CA SER A 78 0.30 -3.68 -20.13
C SER A 78 -0.33 -3.13 -18.87
N MET A 79 -0.30 -1.81 -18.68
CA MET A 79 -0.96 -1.15 -17.55
C MET A 79 -2.46 -1.36 -17.53
N HIS A 80 -3.13 -1.13 -18.66
CA HIS A 80 -4.59 -1.31 -18.74
C HIS A 80 -4.98 -2.77 -18.45
N ILE A 81 -4.25 -3.73 -19.01
CA ILE A 81 -4.46 -5.15 -18.77
C ILE A 81 -4.20 -5.49 -17.30
N SER A 82 -3.12 -4.98 -16.72
CA SER A 82 -2.76 -5.24 -15.32
C SER A 82 -3.79 -4.65 -14.34
N LEU A 83 -4.32 -3.46 -14.58
CA LEU A 83 -5.38 -2.89 -13.74
C LEU A 83 -6.63 -3.78 -13.73
N LYS A 84 -7.03 -4.31 -14.89
CA LYS A 84 -8.13 -5.26 -14.98
C LYS A 84 -7.83 -6.58 -14.29
N ALA A 85 -6.62 -7.10 -14.42
CA ALA A 85 -6.19 -8.32 -13.75
C ALA A 85 -6.15 -8.14 -12.21
N ILE A 86 -5.63 -7.00 -11.72
CA ILE A 86 -5.64 -6.66 -10.29
C ILE A 86 -7.09 -6.62 -9.77
N ASP A 87 -7.98 -5.95 -10.48
CA ASP A 87 -9.39 -5.85 -10.11
C ASP A 87 -10.06 -7.22 -10.01
N HIS A 88 -9.83 -8.08 -10.98
CA HIS A 88 -10.36 -9.45 -11.00
C HIS A 88 -9.76 -10.31 -9.87
N ASN A 89 -8.46 -10.19 -9.61
CA ASN A 89 -7.80 -10.87 -8.50
C ASN A 89 -8.39 -10.43 -7.17
N LEU A 90 -8.59 -9.12 -6.96
CA LEU A 90 -9.22 -8.59 -5.74
C LEU A 90 -10.66 -9.07 -5.58
N ALA A 91 -11.42 -9.18 -6.66
CA ALA A 91 -12.77 -9.73 -6.63
C ALA A 91 -12.79 -11.20 -6.19
N SER A 92 -11.73 -11.96 -6.53
CA SER A 92 -11.57 -13.37 -6.19
C SER A 92 -10.97 -13.62 -4.80
N PHE A 93 -10.41 -12.59 -4.14
CA PHE A 93 -9.85 -12.72 -2.80
C PHE A 93 -10.93 -13.01 -1.75
N SER A 94 -10.55 -13.68 -0.67
CA SER A 94 -11.40 -13.78 0.51
C SER A 94 -11.79 -12.38 1.01
N PRO A 95 -12.97 -12.21 1.65
CA PRO A 95 -13.40 -10.90 2.16
C PRO A 95 -12.36 -10.23 3.08
N ALA A 96 -11.68 -11.02 3.90
CA ALA A 96 -10.64 -10.52 4.80
C ALA A 96 -9.42 -10.00 4.04
N MET A 97 -8.91 -10.76 3.06
CA MET A 97 -7.76 -10.38 2.24
C MET A 97 -8.06 -9.14 1.39
N ARG A 98 -9.23 -9.11 0.75
CA ARG A 98 -9.70 -7.95 -0.01
C ARG A 98 -9.76 -6.69 0.86
N LYS A 99 -10.33 -6.81 2.07
CA LYS A 99 -10.39 -5.69 3.03
C LYS A 99 -9.01 -5.18 3.39
N LEU A 100 -8.05 -6.05 3.70
CA LEU A 100 -6.67 -5.66 4.03
C LEU A 100 -5.98 -4.94 2.86
N THR A 101 -6.16 -5.43 1.64
CA THR A 101 -5.58 -4.78 0.45
C THR A 101 -6.20 -3.40 0.21
N LEU A 102 -7.52 -3.27 0.34
CA LEU A 102 -8.19 -1.97 0.21
C LEU A 102 -7.78 -1.01 1.32
N GLN A 103 -7.58 -1.47 2.56
CA GLN A 103 -7.03 -0.64 3.63
C GLN A 103 -5.60 -0.16 3.34
N LEU A 104 -4.76 -0.99 2.72
CA LEU A 104 -3.46 -0.54 2.23
C LEU A 104 -3.61 0.58 1.20
N PHE A 105 -4.55 0.44 0.26
CA PHE A 105 -4.82 1.50 -0.73
C PHE A 105 -5.37 2.77 -0.08
N ASP A 106 -6.24 2.64 0.95
CA ASP A 106 -6.75 3.79 1.72
C ASP A 106 -5.60 4.58 2.36
N VAL A 107 -4.65 3.88 2.97
CA VAL A 107 -3.46 4.49 3.57
C VAL A 107 -2.61 5.20 2.51
N MET A 108 -2.47 4.62 1.30
CA MET A 108 -1.71 5.22 0.21
C MET A 108 -2.44 6.44 -0.41
N ASN A 109 -3.75 6.42 -0.45
CA ASN A 109 -4.55 7.47 -1.08
C ASN A 109 -4.84 8.66 -0.13
N ASN A 110 -4.85 8.42 1.18
CA ASN A 110 -5.14 9.46 2.16
C ASN A 110 -3.99 10.49 2.23
N PRO A 111 -4.25 11.79 2.01
CA PRO A 111 -3.22 12.83 2.03
C PRO A 111 -2.46 12.94 3.36
N LEU A 112 -3.11 12.62 4.50
CA LEU A 112 -2.49 12.71 5.82
C LEU A 112 -1.47 11.59 6.08
N THR A 113 -1.68 10.42 5.50
CA THR A 113 -0.81 9.25 5.69
C THR A 113 0.18 9.08 4.55
N ARG A 114 -0.20 9.40 3.33
CA ARG A 114 0.64 9.26 2.13
C ARG A 114 2.00 9.94 2.28
N GLY A 115 2.03 11.25 2.57
CA GLY A 115 3.28 12.00 2.70
C GLY A 115 4.24 11.38 3.70
N PRO A 116 3.85 11.23 4.98
CA PRO A 116 4.70 10.65 6.02
C PRO A 116 5.16 9.22 5.72
N LEU A 117 4.31 8.38 5.15
CA LEU A 117 4.62 6.95 4.95
C LEU A 117 5.40 6.70 3.66
N THR A 118 5.10 7.44 2.58
CA THR A 118 5.70 7.20 1.27
C THR A 118 6.73 8.26 0.85
N GLY A 119 6.69 9.46 1.46
CA GLY A 119 7.47 10.63 1.01
C GLY A 119 6.88 11.31 -0.23
N VAL A 120 5.73 10.85 -0.72
CA VAL A 120 5.00 11.50 -1.83
C VAL A 120 3.97 12.44 -1.24
N TRP A 121 4.28 13.75 -1.21
CA TRP A 121 3.45 14.76 -0.57
C TRP A 121 2.33 15.30 -1.48
N GLY A 122 2.49 15.21 -2.79
CA GLY A 122 1.50 15.59 -3.79
C GLY A 122 0.52 14.45 -4.14
N VAL A 123 -0.29 14.67 -5.16
CA VAL A 123 -1.16 13.63 -5.72
C VAL A 123 -0.35 12.61 -6.51
N TRP A 124 -0.80 11.35 -6.54
CA TRP A 124 -0.08 10.28 -7.23
C TRP A 124 0.13 10.52 -8.71
N SER A 125 -0.84 11.16 -9.38
CA SER A 125 -0.74 11.50 -10.81
C SER A 125 0.39 12.47 -11.16
N GLN A 126 0.93 13.18 -10.17
CA GLN A 126 2.05 14.12 -10.31
C GLN A 126 3.36 13.60 -9.70
N ALA A 127 3.32 12.41 -9.10
CA ALA A 127 4.50 11.82 -8.48
C ALA A 127 5.53 11.43 -9.56
N SER A 128 6.78 11.83 -9.37
CA SER A 128 7.85 11.41 -10.28
C SER A 128 8.19 9.92 -10.07
N ALA A 129 8.62 9.25 -11.12
CA ALA A 129 9.06 7.86 -11.04
C ALA A 129 10.17 7.67 -10.00
N SER A 130 11.08 8.64 -9.87
CA SER A 130 12.15 8.61 -8.85
C SER A 130 11.61 8.68 -7.42
N ALA A 131 10.59 9.50 -7.14
CA ALA A 131 9.96 9.57 -5.83
C ALA A 131 9.26 8.25 -5.46
N ILE A 132 8.58 7.63 -6.43
CA ILE A 132 7.93 6.33 -6.26
C ILE A 132 8.98 5.24 -6.03
N GLN A 133 10.07 5.22 -6.80
CA GLN A 133 11.16 4.28 -6.61
C GLN A 133 11.80 4.40 -5.21
N GLN A 134 12.06 5.62 -4.74
CA GLN A 134 12.56 5.87 -3.39
C GLN A 134 11.59 5.39 -2.30
N PHE A 135 10.30 5.58 -2.51
CA PHE A 135 9.26 5.06 -1.62
C PHE A 135 9.33 3.54 -1.54
N LEU A 136 9.32 2.84 -2.67
CA LEU A 136 9.37 1.38 -2.73
C LEU A 136 10.65 0.83 -2.08
N GLN A 137 11.82 1.39 -2.38
CA GLN A 137 13.10 1.02 -1.78
C GLN A 137 13.13 1.25 -0.26
N ARG A 138 12.53 2.35 0.22
CA ARG A 138 12.45 2.64 1.65
C ARG A 138 11.60 1.61 2.38
N TRP A 139 10.52 1.15 1.80
CA TRP A 139 9.67 0.13 2.38
C TRP A 139 10.32 -1.25 2.34
N GLU A 140 10.95 -1.60 1.24
CA GLU A 140 11.71 -2.84 1.06
C GLU A 140 12.81 -2.98 2.13
N ASN A 141 13.60 -1.91 2.34
CA ASN A 141 14.73 -1.89 3.25
C ASN A 141 14.38 -1.41 4.67
N SER A 142 13.08 -1.30 5.00
CA SER A 142 12.63 -0.86 6.30
C SER A 142 13.00 -1.86 7.40
N ARG A 143 13.31 -1.35 8.61
CA ARG A 143 13.41 -2.17 9.81
C ARG A 143 12.05 -2.56 10.40
N PHE A 144 10.96 -1.96 9.94
CA PHE A 144 9.60 -2.26 10.38
C PHE A 144 8.96 -3.26 9.43
N ASP A 145 8.58 -4.42 9.95
CA ASP A 145 8.00 -5.51 9.16
C ASP A 145 6.71 -5.10 8.44
N LEU A 146 5.92 -4.19 9.04
CA LEU A 146 4.71 -3.68 8.40
C LEU A 146 4.97 -3.04 7.03
N PHE A 147 6.05 -2.27 6.89
CA PHE A 147 6.40 -1.65 5.61
C PHE A 147 6.90 -2.68 4.59
N LYS A 148 7.70 -3.66 5.04
CA LYS A 148 8.11 -4.78 4.19
C LYS A 148 6.92 -5.59 3.70
N MET A 149 5.96 -5.87 4.58
CA MET A 149 4.72 -6.55 4.21
C MET A 149 3.92 -5.75 3.17
N GLY A 150 3.79 -4.44 3.36
CA GLY A 150 3.13 -3.55 2.40
C GLY A 150 3.83 -3.55 1.04
N HIS A 151 5.16 -3.44 1.00
CA HIS A 151 5.96 -3.54 -0.21
C HIS A 151 5.73 -4.88 -0.93
N ASN A 152 5.84 -5.99 -0.19
CA ASN A 152 5.65 -7.33 -0.75
C ASN A 152 4.24 -7.53 -1.28
N ALA A 153 3.22 -7.01 -0.60
CA ALA A 153 1.84 -7.09 -1.07
C ALA A 153 1.64 -6.35 -2.41
N LEU A 154 2.22 -5.15 -2.55
CA LEU A 154 2.18 -4.39 -3.79
C LEU A 154 2.93 -5.10 -4.93
N LEU A 155 4.13 -5.59 -4.64
CA LEU A 155 4.93 -6.32 -5.60
C LEU A 155 4.23 -7.59 -6.08
N GLN A 156 3.70 -8.40 -5.16
CA GLN A 156 2.97 -9.62 -5.50
C GLN A 156 1.73 -9.32 -6.33
N LEU A 157 0.97 -8.28 -5.99
CA LEU A 157 -0.21 -7.88 -6.74
C LEU A 157 0.15 -7.49 -8.18
N ALA A 158 1.22 -6.72 -8.36
CA ALA A 158 1.73 -6.33 -9.67
C ALA A 158 2.24 -7.53 -10.47
N MET A 159 3.01 -8.42 -9.84
CA MET A 159 3.56 -9.62 -10.48
C MET A 159 2.47 -10.60 -10.90
N LEU A 160 1.48 -10.86 -10.06
CA LEU A 160 0.34 -11.71 -10.41
C LEU A 160 -0.44 -11.14 -11.61
N ALA A 161 -0.61 -9.82 -11.64
CA ALA A 161 -1.31 -9.16 -12.74
C ALA A 161 -0.53 -9.22 -14.06
N HIS A 162 0.80 -9.08 -14.01
CA HIS A 162 1.65 -9.10 -15.20
C HIS A 162 1.90 -10.53 -15.69
N TYR A 163 2.45 -11.40 -14.85
CA TYR A 163 2.81 -12.78 -15.24
C TYR A 163 1.62 -13.73 -15.35
N GLY A 164 0.44 -13.33 -14.90
CA GLY A 164 -0.81 -14.02 -15.21
C GLY A 164 -1.22 -13.88 -16.68
N GLN A 165 -0.56 -13.01 -17.47
CA GLN A 165 -0.88 -12.76 -18.87
C GLN A 165 0.02 -13.60 -19.79
N PRO A 166 -0.55 -14.27 -20.81
CA PRO A 166 0.23 -15.04 -21.78
C PRO A 166 1.32 -14.21 -22.50
N SER A 167 1.06 -12.93 -22.73
CA SER A 167 2.03 -12.01 -23.34
C SER A 167 3.32 -11.82 -22.56
N ALA A 168 3.29 -11.98 -21.23
CA ALA A 168 4.47 -11.88 -20.38
C ALA A 168 5.33 -13.15 -20.39
N TRP A 169 4.77 -14.31 -20.79
CA TRP A 169 5.45 -15.60 -20.70
C TRP A 169 6.62 -15.73 -21.64
N GLN A 170 6.53 -15.12 -22.83
CA GLN A 170 7.59 -15.14 -23.81
C GLN A 170 8.88 -14.50 -23.28
N HIS A 171 8.78 -13.43 -22.50
CA HIS A 171 9.93 -12.74 -21.91
C HIS A 171 10.67 -13.56 -20.86
N CYS A 172 9.96 -14.40 -20.10
CA CYS A 172 10.58 -15.27 -19.10
C CYS A 172 10.85 -16.70 -19.61
N GLY A 173 10.63 -16.97 -20.90
CA GLY A 173 10.85 -18.28 -21.49
C GLY A 173 9.85 -19.36 -21.00
N TYR A 174 8.72 -18.96 -20.42
CA TYR A 174 7.71 -19.89 -19.96
C TYR A 174 6.79 -20.31 -21.13
N PRO A 175 6.68 -21.62 -21.44
CA PRO A 175 5.91 -22.09 -22.60
C PRO A 175 4.39 -22.04 -22.38
N GLY A 176 3.94 -21.64 -21.22
CA GLY A 176 2.53 -21.72 -20.82
C GLY A 176 2.18 -23.01 -20.06
N PRO A 177 1.00 -23.04 -19.44
CA PRO A 177 0.56 -24.22 -18.71
C PRO A 177 0.24 -25.36 -19.70
N PRO A 178 0.49 -26.64 -19.31
CA PRO A 178 0.38 -27.80 -20.21
C PRO A 178 -0.98 -27.98 -20.87
N TRP A 179 -2.05 -27.46 -20.26
CA TRP A 179 -3.42 -27.57 -20.80
C TRP A 179 -3.77 -26.51 -21.85
N LEU A 180 -2.86 -25.58 -22.14
CA LEU A 180 -3.00 -24.57 -23.22
C LEU A 180 -2.11 -24.90 -24.43
N GLN A 181 -1.38 -26.01 -24.40
CA GLN A 181 -0.54 -26.48 -25.50
C GLN A 181 -1.31 -27.42 -26.43
#